data_9e82e11a667a66d2d22ed7c37ff4fd4e
#
_entry.id   9e82e11a667a66d2d22ed7c37ff4fd4e
#
_cell.length_a   1.000
_cell.length_b   1.000
_cell.length_c   1.000
_cell.angle_alpha   90.00
_cell.angle_beta   90.00
_cell.angle_gamma   90.00
#
_symmetry.space_group_name_H-M   'P 1'
#
loop_
_entity.id
_entity.type
_entity.pdbx_description
1 polymer ?
#
loop_
_entity_poly.entity_id
_entity_poly.type
_entity_poly.pdbx_seq_one_letter_code
_entity_poly.pdbx_strand_id
1 'polypeptide(L)'
;MTQRVTVESLDRYRANLQSLVAEKAKTLPGLRYCDLRIEVREEKGAVAENGAEKGSSEGYTFDFGVRAIAGGRTSSSGYYGRILGTIDLDRLENVVWDGIRQAHNRARASARQKTQARGRFPHLGANLTPNNLAPVPVRQDTVLATYTTDPRQVPLAETVAMAKDGCKAMQGQGGNIVYSACSASTFLLRELYLSSDG
;
A
#
# COMPACT_ATOMS: atom_id res chain seq x y z
N MET A 1 -7.88 13.04 -23.63
CA MET A 1 -6.95 12.01 -23.11
C MET A 1 -6.89 12.18 -21.59
N THR A 2 -7.40 11.23 -20.84
CA THR A 2 -7.33 11.26 -19.36
C THR A 2 -5.89 11.05 -18.95
N GLN A 3 -5.28 12.05 -18.35
CA GLN A 3 -3.86 12.03 -18.00
C GLN A 3 -3.64 11.08 -16.81
N ARG A 4 -2.67 10.16 -16.95
CA ARG A 4 -2.24 9.24 -15.89
C ARG A 4 -1.76 10.03 -14.66
N VAL A 5 -2.06 9.58 -13.45
CA VAL A 5 -1.44 10.14 -12.23
C VAL A 5 0.03 9.79 -12.24
N THR A 6 0.86 10.76 -11.99
CA THR A 6 2.32 10.57 -11.85
C THR A 6 2.73 10.74 -10.38
N VAL A 7 3.94 10.34 -10.08
CA VAL A 7 4.55 10.54 -8.77
C VAL A 7 4.47 12.01 -8.33
N GLU A 8 4.65 12.96 -9.25
CA GLU A 8 4.61 14.39 -8.97
C GLU A 8 3.18 14.92 -8.81
N SER A 9 2.21 14.31 -9.49
CA SER A 9 0.84 14.81 -9.52
C SER A 9 -0.05 14.25 -8.42
N LEU A 10 0.40 13.28 -7.63
CA LEU A 10 -0.40 12.63 -6.59
C LEU A 10 -0.83 13.63 -5.50
N ASP A 11 0.06 14.57 -5.12
CA ASP A 11 -0.19 15.53 -4.04
C ASP A 11 -1.40 16.44 -4.29
N ARG A 12 -1.83 16.62 -5.55
CA ARG A 12 -3.02 17.43 -5.88
C ARG A 12 -4.31 16.90 -5.24
N TYR A 13 -4.36 15.61 -4.91
CA TYR A 13 -5.52 14.99 -4.28
C TYR A 13 -5.48 15.03 -2.75
N ARG A 14 -4.36 15.46 -2.15
CA ARG A 14 -4.13 15.41 -0.70
C ARG A 14 -5.26 16.07 0.09
N ALA A 15 -5.60 17.30 -0.22
CA ALA A 15 -6.58 18.07 0.57
C ALA A 15 -7.96 17.40 0.59
N ASN A 16 -8.46 16.99 -0.57
CA ASN A 16 -9.77 16.37 -0.70
C ASN A 16 -9.80 15.00 0.00
N LEU A 17 -8.75 14.19 -0.18
CA LEU A 17 -8.65 12.88 0.46
C LEU A 17 -8.48 13.00 1.99
N GLN A 18 -7.75 14.01 2.47
CA GLN A 18 -7.63 14.28 3.90
C GLN A 18 -8.99 14.62 4.51
N SER A 19 -9.80 15.46 3.85
CA SER A 19 -11.16 15.77 4.33
C SER A 19 -12.06 14.52 4.38
N LEU A 20 -11.94 13.61 3.41
CA LEU A 20 -12.67 12.33 3.47
C LEU A 20 -12.31 11.50 4.70
N VAL A 21 -11.04 11.44 5.05
CA VAL A 21 -10.54 10.60 6.16
C VAL A 21 -10.73 11.31 7.51
N ALA A 22 -10.34 12.58 7.62
CA ALA A 22 -10.33 13.31 8.88
C ALA A 22 -11.71 13.81 9.33
N GLU A 23 -12.60 14.09 8.39
CA GLU A 23 -13.90 14.69 8.68
C GLU A 23 -15.05 13.75 8.33
N LYS A 24 -15.18 13.39 7.05
CA LYS A 24 -16.32 12.62 6.56
C LYS A 24 -16.36 11.20 7.15
N ALA A 25 -15.23 10.54 7.31
CA ALA A 25 -15.19 9.20 7.91
C ALA A 25 -15.69 9.19 9.35
N LYS A 26 -15.48 10.27 10.14
CA LYS A 26 -15.98 10.39 11.52
C LYS A 26 -17.50 10.35 11.62
N THR A 27 -18.24 10.59 10.54
CA THR A 27 -19.70 10.45 10.51
C THR A 27 -20.17 8.99 10.50
N LEU A 28 -19.27 8.03 10.27
CA LEU A 28 -19.61 6.61 10.24
C LEU A 28 -19.84 6.06 11.66
N PRO A 29 -20.95 5.33 11.90
CA PRO A 29 -21.35 4.93 13.24
C PRO A 29 -20.33 4.00 13.91
N GLY A 30 -19.81 4.40 15.08
CA GLY A 30 -18.86 3.61 15.86
C GLY A 30 -17.47 3.50 15.25
N LEU A 31 -17.13 4.35 14.27
CA LEU A 31 -15.76 4.48 13.79
C LEU A 31 -14.89 5.05 14.92
N ARG A 32 -13.73 4.45 15.11
CA ARG A 32 -12.72 4.87 16.10
C ARG A 32 -11.48 5.42 15.43
N TYR A 33 -11.15 4.87 14.25
CA TYR A 33 -9.97 5.23 13.49
C TYR A 33 -10.16 4.85 12.03
N CYS A 34 -9.61 5.66 11.16
CA CYS A 34 -9.52 5.38 9.73
C CYS A 34 -8.19 5.91 9.19
N ASP A 35 -7.52 5.13 8.38
CA ASP A 35 -6.42 5.61 7.56
C ASP A 35 -6.59 5.20 6.09
N LEU A 36 -5.99 6.01 5.25
CA LEU A 36 -5.91 5.84 3.81
C LEU A 36 -4.44 5.89 3.41
N ARG A 37 -4.01 4.89 2.68
CA ARG A 37 -2.78 4.90 1.92
C ARG A 37 -3.16 4.93 0.45
N ILE A 38 -2.63 5.87 -0.31
CA ILE A 38 -2.77 5.93 -1.76
C ILE A 38 -1.40 6.12 -2.37
N GLU A 39 -1.06 5.33 -3.38
CA GLU A 39 0.28 5.31 -3.93
C GLU A 39 0.32 5.21 -5.44
N VAL A 40 1.34 5.82 -6.01
CA VAL A 40 1.76 5.66 -7.40
C VAL A 40 3.15 5.06 -7.40
N ARG A 41 3.31 3.97 -8.12
CA ARG A 41 4.58 3.28 -8.29
C ARG A 41 4.89 3.11 -9.77
N GLU A 42 6.10 3.52 -10.13
CA GLU A 42 6.69 3.26 -11.44
C GLU A 42 7.93 2.39 -11.23
N GLU A 43 8.01 1.26 -11.92
CA GLU A 43 9.08 0.30 -11.69
C GLU A 43 9.57 -0.32 -13.00
N LYS A 44 10.83 -0.76 -12.98
CA LYS A 44 11.44 -1.62 -13.99
C LYS A 44 12.11 -2.78 -13.27
N GLY A 45 11.96 -3.97 -13.80
CA GLY A 45 12.52 -5.16 -13.20
C GLY A 45 13.04 -6.13 -14.23
N ALA A 46 14.06 -6.88 -13.86
CA ALA A 46 14.62 -7.96 -14.67
C ALA A 46 15.03 -9.13 -13.78
N VAL A 47 14.90 -10.32 -14.30
CA VAL A 47 15.36 -11.57 -13.68
C VAL A 47 16.28 -12.29 -14.67
N ALA A 48 17.40 -12.74 -14.19
CA ALA A 48 18.34 -13.60 -14.93
C ALA A 48 18.59 -14.91 -14.17
N GLU A 49 18.78 -15.98 -14.94
CA GLU A 49 19.19 -17.27 -14.41
C GLU A 49 20.37 -17.77 -15.24
N ASN A 50 21.40 -18.23 -14.55
CA ASN A 50 22.65 -18.71 -15.19
C ASN A 50 23.22 -17.74 -16.24
N GLY A 51 23.07 -16.42 -15.97
CA GLY A 51 23.55 -15.37 -16.87
C GLY A 51 22.65 -15.09 -18.08
N ALA A 52 21.54 -15.81 -18.23
CA ALA A 52 20.55 -15.55 -19.29
C ALA A 52 19.33 -14.79 -18.74
N GLU A 53 18.81 -13.83 -19.49
CA GLU A 53 17.56 -13.17 -19.15
C GLU A 53 16.40 -14.16 -19.15
N LYS A 54 15.60 -14.14 -18.09
CA LYS A 54 14.36 -14.93 -17.97
C LYS A 54 13.12 -14.08 -18.16
N GLY A 55 13.20 -12.83 -17.78
CA GLY A 55 12.11 -11.89 -17.97
C GLY A 55 12.52 -10.50 -17.56
N SER A 56 11.88 -9.53 -18.21
CA SER A 56 12.00 -8.13 -17.85
C SER A 56 10.66 -7.43 -18.05
N SER A 57 10.39 -6.40 -17.28
CA SER A 57 9.13 -5.66 -17.32
C SER A 57 9.30 -4.22 -16.90
N GLU A 58 8.44 -3.37 -17.44
CA GLU A 58 8.16 -2.04 -16.92
C GLU A 58 6.74 -2.02 -16.38
N GLY A 59 6.57 -1.51 -15.17
CA GLY A 59 5.30 -1.50 -14.45
C GLY A 59 4.89 -0.11 -13.99
N TYR A 60 3.59 0.06 -13.89
CA TYR A 60 2.96 1.20 -13.25
C TYR A 60 1.79 0.70 -12.42
N THR A 61 1.76 1.12 -11.18
CA THR A 61 0.63 0.85 -10.28
C THR A 61 0.14 2.15 -9.69
N PHE A 62 -1.16 2.32 -9.66
CA PHE A 62 -1.86 3.35 -8.92
C PHE A 62 -2.94 2.64 -8.13
N ASP A 63 -2.86 2.69 -6.81
CA ASP A 63 -3.78 1.97 -5.95
C ASP A 63 -4.02 2.70 -4.63
N PHE A 64 -4.99 2.20 -3.88
CA PHE A 64 -5.21 2.64 -2.51
C PHE A 64 -5.59 1.48 -1.60
N GLY A 65 -5.27 1.66 -0.31
CA GLY A 65 -5.70 0.81 0.78
C GLY A 65 -6.30 1.65 1.90
N VAL A 66 -7.39 1.17 2.48
CA VAL A 66 -8.04 1.76 3.65
C VAL A 66 -8.04 0.76 4.77
N ARG A 67 -7.70 1.22 5.97
CA ARG A 67 -7.96 0.52 7.21
C ARG A 67 -8.96 1.30 8.05
N ALA A 68 -9.95 0.62 8.61
CA ALA A 68 -10.89 1.20 9.57
C ALA A 68 -10.89 0.36 10.84
N ILE A 69 -10.98 1.02 11.99
CA ILE A 69 -11.28 0.38 13.29
C ILE A 69 -12.63 0.87 13.74
N ALA A 70 -13.56 -0.05 13.96
CA ALA A 70 -14.93 0.28 14.35
C ALA A 70 -15.51 -0.71 15.36
N GLY A 71 -16.49 -0.25 16.12
CA GLY A 71 -17.22 -1.02 17.11
C GLY A 71 -17.43 -0.26 18.41
N GLY A 72 -18.17 -0.88 19.34
CA GLY A 72 -18.44 -0.37 20.68
C GLY A 72 -17.45 -0.92 21.71
N ARG A 73 -17.95 -1.64 22.71
CA ARG A 73 -17.13 -2.33 23.73
C ARG A 73 -16.12 -3.31 23.10
N THR A 74 -16.50 -3.96 22.02
CA THR A 74 -15.64 -4.79 21.19
C THR A 74 -15.45 -4.08 19.87
N SER A 75 -14.21 -3.85 19.48
CA SER A 75 -13.87 -3.27 18.19
C SER A 75 -13.02 -4.23 17.37
N SER A 76 -12.99 -4.01 16.08
CA SER A 76 -12.15 -4.77 15.14
C SER A 76 -11.69 -3.89 14.01
N SER A 77 -10.65 -4.33 13.32
CA SER A 77 -10.20 -3.73 12.08
C SER A 77 -10.91 -4.33 10.87
N GLY A 78 -11.03 -3.53 9.84
CA GLY A 78 -11.44 -3.94 8.50
C GLY A 78 -10.58 -3.24 7.48
N TYR A 79 -10.34 -3.91 6.36
CA TYR A 79 -9.48 -3.43 5.28
C TYR A 79 -10.21 -3.48 3.96
N TYR A 80 -9.91 -2.52 3.11
CA TYR A 80 -10.32 -2.52 1.71
C TYR A 80 -9.22 -1.88 0.88
N GLY A 81 -8.99 -2.41 -0.31
CA GLY A 81 -8.04 -1.81 -1.26
C GLY A 81 -8.33 -2.27 -2.67
N ARG A 82 -7.89 -1.49 -3.63
CA ARG A 82 -7.97 -1.82 -5.04
C ARG A 82 -6.98 -1.03 -5.88
N ILE A 83 -6.63 -1.59 -7.01
CA ILE A 83 -5.92 -0.90 -8.07
C ILE A 83 -6.88 0.08 -8.75
N LEU A 84 -6.39 1.26 -9.07
CA LEU A 84 -7.10 2.34 -9.73
C LEU A 84 -6.70 2.43 -11.20
N GLY A 85 -7.67 2.73 -12.04
CA GLY A 85 -7.43 3.04 -13.45
C GLY A 85 -7.66 4.52 -13.76
N THR A 86 -7.35 4.93 -14.98
CA THR A 86 -7.61 6.31 -15.46
C THR A 86 -9.09 6.68 -15.38
N ILE A 87 -9.99 5.71 -15.54
CA ILE A 87 -11.44 5.88 -15.43
C ILE A 87 -11.90 6.28 -14.01
N ASP A 88 -11.09 6.00 -12.99
CA ASP A 88 -11.43 6.30 -11.60
C ASP A 88 -11.06 7.75 -11.22
N LEU A 89 -10.24 8.43 -12.02
CA LEU A 89 -9.68 9.74 -11.68
C LEU A 89 -10.75 10.84 -11.54
N ASP A 90 -11.73 10.85 -12.43
CA ASP A 90 -12.80 11.86 -12.41
C ASP A 90 -13.75 11.69 -11.21
N ARG A 91 -13.69 10.56 -10.54
CA ARG A 91 -14.51 10.21 -9.38
C ARG A 91 -13.71 9.63 -8.22
N LEU A 92 -12.42 9.94 -8.14
CA LEU A 92 -11.49 9.34 -7.17
C LEU A 92 -12.00 9.46 -5.74
N GLU A 93 -12.53 10.61 -5.35
CA GLU A 93 -13.10 10.82 -4.01
C GLU A 93 -14.26 9.85 -3.71
N ASN A 94 -15.15 9.63 -4.68
CA ASN A 94 -16.26 8.70 -4.52
C ASN A 94 -15.76 7.25 -4.39
N VAL A 95 -14.76 6.88 -5.19
CA VAL A 95 -14.16 5.54 -5.17
C VAL A 95 -13.46 5.29 -3.83
N VAL A 96 -12.70 6.26 -3.32
CA VAL A 96 -12.05 6.17 -2.01
C VAL A 96 -13.09 6.16 -0.89
N TRP A 97 -14.13 7.01 -0.98
CA TRP A 97 -15.22 7.00 0.00
C TRP A 97 -15.94 5.65 0.08
N ASP A 98 -16.20 5.02 -1.05
CA ASP A 98 -16.76 3.67 -1.09
C ASP A 98 -15.81 2.65 -0.44
N GLY A 99 -14.51 2.79 -0.65
CA GLY A 99 -13.48 2.00 0.03
C GLY A 99 -13.52 2.17 1.54
N ILE A 100 -13.63 3.40 2.04
CA ILE A 100 -13.76 3.71 3.48
C ILE A 100 -15.01 3.02 4.05
N ARG A 101 -16.15 3.11 3.38
CA ARG A 101 -17.38 2.44 3.81
C ARG A 101 -17.24 0.92 3.83
N GLN A 102 -16.58 0.34 2.84
CA GLN A 102 -16.32 -1.10 2.78
C GLN A 102 -15.42 -1.57 3.95
N ALA A 103 -14.32 -0.87 4.20
CA ALA A 103 -13.43 -1.16 5.34
C ALA A 103 -14.19 -1.04 6.68
N HIS A 104 -14.96 0.03 6.85
CA HIS A 104 -15.81 0.23 8.03
C HIS A 104 -16.85 -0.88 8.23
N ASN A 105 -17.55 -1.29 7.18
CA ASN A 105 -18.54 -2.38 7.25
C ASN A 105 -17.89 -3.70 7.65
N ARG A 106 -16.70 -4.01 7.11
CA ARG A 106 -15.92 -5.20 7.49
C ARG A 106 -15.49 -5.13 8.96
N ALA A 107 -15.03 -3.97 9.42
CA ALA A 107 -14.66 -3.76 10.83
C ALA A 107 -15.85 -4.00 11.76
N ARG A 108 -17.02 -3.45 11.45
CA ARG A 108 -18.25 -3.66 12.23
C ARG A 108 -18.72 -5.10 12.22
N ALA A 109 -18.68 -5.78 11.08
CA ALA A 109 -19.05 -7.19 10.99
C ALA A 109 -18.13 -8.05 11.87
N SER A 110 -16.82 -7.84 11.79
CA SER A 110 -15.84 -8.54 12.62
C SER A 110 -16.02 -8.23 14.13
N ALA A 111 -16.32 -6.98 14.48
CA ALA A 111 -16.60 -6.60 15.88
C ALA A 111 -17.86 -7.31 16.44
N ARG A 112 -18.91 -7.47 15.61
CA ARG A 112 -20.12 -8.24 15.99
C ARG A 112 -19.78 -9.71 16.22
N GLN A 113 -18.99 -10.33 15.33
CA GLN A 113 -18.55 -11.72 15.51
C GLN A 113 -17.74 -11.90 16.79
N LYS A 114 -16.80 -10.99 17.08
CA LYS A 114 -16.08 -10.99 18.37
C LYS A 114 -17.02 -10.89 19.57
N THR A 115 -18.03 -10.04 19.51
CA THR A 115 -19.02 -9.90 20.58
C THR A 115 -19.79 -11.20 20.80
N GLN A 116 -20.22 -11.85 19.72
CA GLN A 116 -20.91 -13.16 19.80
C GLN A 116 -19.99 -14.26 20.34
N ALA A 117 -18.75 -14.30 19.90
CA ALA A 117 -17.76 -15.26 20.40
C ALA A 117 -17.49 -15.09 21.91
N ARG A 118 -17.39 -13.85 22.42
CA ARG A 118 -17.28 -13.59 23.86
C ARG A 118 -18.47 -14.10 24.66
N GLY A 119 -19.68 -13.98 24.11
CA GLY A 119 -20.87 -14.51 24.76
C GLY A 119 -20.90 -16.04 24.81
N ARG A 120 -20.41 -16.70 23.75
CA ARG A 120 -20.38 -18.17 23.67
C ARG A 120 -19.20 -18.79 24.41
N PHE A 121 -18.08 -18.10 24.46
CA PHE A 121 -16.80 -18.59 25.00
C PHE A 121 -16.19 -17.58 25.99
N PRO A 122 -16.79 -17.39 27.19
CA PRO A 122 -16.31 -16.39 28.15
C PRO A 122 -14.83 -16.55 28.55
N HIS A 123 -14.33 -17.78 28.57
CA HIS A 123 -12.94 -18.10 28.89
C HIS A 123 -11.92 -17.58 27.84
N LEU A 124 -12.36 -17.33 26.61
CA LEU A 124 -11.54 -16.71 25.56
C LEU A 124 -11.61 -15.19 25.54
N GLY A 125 -12.33 -14.60 26.48
CA GLY A 125 -12.61 -13.14 26.51
C GLY A 125 -11.36 -12.27 26.52
N ALA A 126 -10.27 -12.74 27.14
CA ALA A 126 -8.99 -12.02 27.15
C ALA A 126 -8.37 -11.86 25.76
N ASN A 127 -8.57 -12.85 24.88
CA ASN A 127 -8.04 -12.86 23.52
C ASN A 127 -8.91 -12.08 22.52
N LEU A 128 -10.10 -11.65 22.95
CA LEU A 128 -11.06 -10.91 22.13
C LEU A 128 -11.15 -9.44 22.56
N THR A 129 -9.99 -8.87 22.92
CA THR A 129 -9.87 -7.47 23.34
C THR A 129 -10.24 -6.49 22.20
N PRO A 130 -10.62 -5.26 22.52
CA PRO A 130 -10.78 -4.22 21.52
C PRO A 130 -9.48 -4.00 20.75
N ASN A 131 -9.58 -3.81 19.45
CA ASN A 131 -8.46 -3.33 18.65
C ASN A 131 -8.29 -1.83 18.97
N ASN A 132 -7.19 -1.51 19.62
CA ASN A 132 -6.77 -0.14 19.85
C ASN A 132 -5.43 0.07 19.17
N LEU A 133 -5.24 1.23 18.58
CA LEU A 133 -3.91 1.64 18.13
C LEU A 133 -3.11 2.09 19.36
N ALA A 134 -1.81 1.85 19.30
CA ALA A 134 -0.90 2.48 20.24
C ALA A 134 -0.96 4.01 20.02
N PRO A 135 -0.97 4.81 21.10
CA PRO A 135 -0.90 6.26 20.95
C PRO A 135 0.44 6.62 20.31
N VAL A 136 0.36 7.30 19.19
CA VAL A 136 1.54 7.83 18.48
C VAL A 136 1.33 9.33 18.25
N PRO A 137 2.39 10.15 18.28
CA PRO A 137 2.27 11.56 17.96
C PRO A 137 1.74 11.73 16.52
N VAL A 138 0.75 12.60 16.36
CA VAL A 138 0.32 13.01 15.03
C VAL A 138 1.46 13.80 14.38
N ARG A 139 1.82 13.43 13.17
CA ARG A 139 2.87 14.10 12.40
C ARG A 139 2.34 14.44 11.02
N GLN A 140 2.60 15.68 10.61
CA GLN A 140 2.40 16.13 9.24
C GLN A 140 3.78 16.40 8.66
N ASP A 141 4.27 15.48 7.89
CA ASP A 141 5.63 15.54 7.34
C ASP A 141 5.64 15.08 5.88
N THR A 142 6.67 15.46 5.16
CA THR A 142 6.94 15.03 3.80
C THR A 142 8.38 14.53 3.73
N VAL A 143 8.53 13.22 3.56
CA VAL A 143 9.83 12.60 3.37
C VAL A 143 10.05 12.44 1.87
N LEU A 144 11.09 13.09 1.36
CA LEU A 144 11.49 12.98 -0.05
C LEU A 144 12.63 11.98 -0.17
N ALA A 145 12.54 11.12 -1.19
CA ALA A 145 13.67 10.28 -1.58
C ALA A 145 14.79 11.14 -2.16
N THR A 146 16.02 10.82 -1.76
CA THR A 146 17.23 11.41 -2.36
C THR A 146 17.88 10.36 -3.25
N TYR A 147 18.16 10.73 -4.49
CA TYR A 147 18.85 9.86 -5.45
C TYR A 147 19.73 10.69 -6.36
N THR A 148 20.83 10.10 -6.80
CA THR A 148 21.76 10.74 -7.76
C THR A 148 21.20 10.67 -9.19
N THR A 149 20.54 9.56 -9.51
CA THR A 149 19.92 9.33 -10.82
C THR A 149 18.45 8.96 -10.61
N ASP A 150 17.55 9.63 -11.29
CA ASP A 150 16.11 9.27 -11.26
C ASP A 150 15.92 7.81 -11.70
N PRO A 151 15.37 6.93 -10.88
CA PRO A 151 15.18 5.52 -11.20
C PRO A 151 14.42 5.29 -12.52
N ARG A 152 13.56 6.22 -12.92
CA ARG A 152 12.81 6.16 -14.17
C ARG A 152 13.70 6.36 -15.41
N GLN A 153 14.85 7.04 -15.25
CA GLN A 153 15.80 7.30 -16.33
C GLN A 153 16.73 6.10 -16.59
N VAL A 154 16.81 5.15 -15.64
CA VAL A 154 17.59 3.92 -15.85
C VAL A 154 16.90 3.10 -16.94
N PRO A 155 17.59 2.81 -18.08
CA PRO A 155 17.02 1.98 -19.14
C PRO A 155 16.73 0.56 -18.67
N LEU A 156 15.66 -0.06 -19.16
CA LEU A 156 15.36 -1.46 -18.84
C LEU A 156 16.52 -2.40 -19.21
N ALA A 157 17.20 -2.11 -20.32
CA ALA A 157 18.37 -2.88 -20.75
C ALA A 157 19.51 -2.87 -19.72
N GLU A 158 19.70 -1.76 -18.99
CA GLU A 158 20.68 -1.67 -17.92
C GLU A 158 20.26 -2.54 -16.71
N THR A 159 18.97 -2.51 -16.33
CA THR A 159 18.42 -3.39 -15.28
C THR A 159 18.60 -4.86 -15.65
N VAL A 160 18.40 -5.23 -16.92
CA VAL A 160 18.68 -6.59 -17.43
C VAL A 160 20.18 -6.92 -17.33
N ALA A 161 21.06 -6.00 -17.71
CA ALA A 161 22.49 -6.20 -17.62
C ALA A 161 22.93 -6.43 -16.17
N MET A 162 22.43 -5.63 -15.23
CA MET A 162 22.72 -5.78 -13.80
C MET A 162 22.32 -7.17 -13.27
N ALA A 163 21.13 -7.67 -13.64
CA ALA A 163 20.69 -9.02 -13.23
C ALA A 163 21.59 -10.11 -13.81
N LYS A 164 21.99 -10.00 -15.09
CA LYS A 164 22.90 -10.95 -15.75
C LYS A 164 24.30 -10.92 -15.13
N ASP A 165 24.82 -9.75 -14.84
CA ASP A 165 26.15 -9.60 -14.24
C ASP A 165 26.19 -10.09 -12.80
N GLY A 166 25.09 -9.94 -12.04
CA GLY A 166 24.92 -10.58 -10.73
C GLY A 166 25.04 -12.12 -10.82
N CYS A 167 24.38 -12.74 -11.80
CA CYS A 167 24.52 -14.20 -12.02
C CYS A 167 25.96 -14.60 -12.36
N LYS A 168 26.63 -13.85 -13.25
CA LYS A 168 28.03 -14.12 -13.63
C LYS A 168 28.97 -13.95 -12.44
N ALA A 169 28.77 -12.93 -11.61
CA ALA A 169 29.57 -12.71 -10.41
C ALA A 169 29.44 -13.88 -9.42
N MET A 170 28.23 -14.42 -9.23
CA MET A 170 28.03 -15.62 -8.42
C MET A 170 28.76 -16.83 -9.00
N GLN A 171 28.61 -17.10 -10.29
CA GLN A 171 29.27 -18.24 -10.96
C GLN A 171 30.80 -18.13 -10.92
N GLY A 172 31.35 -16.92 -10.94
CA GLY A 172 32.78 -16.67 -10.83
C GLY A 172 33.40 -16.98 -9.47
N GLN A 173 32.59 -17.22 -8.42
CA GLN A 173 33.08 -17.49 -7.07
C GLN A 173 33.55 -18.97 -6.83
N GLY A 174 33.33 -19.87 -7.79
CA GLY A 174 33.84 -21.22 -7.71
C GLY A 174 33.08 -22.25 -8.53
N GLY A 175 33.76 -23.34 -8.89
CA GLY A 175 33.27 -24.38 -9.79
C GLY A 175 32.11 -25.26 -9.28
N ASN A 176 31.61 -24.99 -8.07
CA ASN A 176 30.52 -25.77 -7.45
C ASN A 176 29.15 -25.11 -7.59
N ILE A 177 29.07 -23.91 -8.21
CA ILE A 177 27.80 -23.23 -8.41
C ILE A 177 27.18 -23.73 -9.73
N VAL A 178 26.20 -24.62 -9.61
CA VAL A 178 25.48 -25.24 -10.72
C VAL A 178 24.26 -24.42 -11.17
N TYR A 179 23.80 -23.51 -10.32
CA TYR A 179 22.65 -22.64 -10.58
C TYR A 179 22.85 -21.29 -9.91
N SER A 180 22.57 -20.22 -10.65
CA SER A 180 22.54 -18.86 -10.12
C SER A 180 21.27 -18.14 -10.60
N ALA A 181 20.64 -17.37 -9.73
CA ALA A 181 19.54 -16.50 -10.09
C ALA A 181 19.76 -15.12 -9.46
N CYS A 182 19.50 -14.08 -10.22
CA CYS A 182 19.59 -12.70 -9.77
C CYS A 182 18.43 -11.89 -10.30
N SER A 183 17.90 -10.99 -9.48
CA SER A 183 16.94 -9.98 -9.89
C SER A 183 17.53 -8.59 -9.65
N ALA A 184 17.23 -7.67 -10.56
CA ALA A 184 17.52 -6.26 -10.41
C ALA A 184 16.24 -5.47 -10.65
N SER A 185 16.03 -4.40 -9.89
CA SER A 185 14.89 -3.52 -10.11
C SER A 185 15.22 -2.08 -9.74
N THR A 186 14.56 -1.17 -10.42
CA THR A 186 14.50 0.25 -10.07
C THR A 186 13.04 0.63 -9.90
N PHE A 187 12.72 1.46 -8.91
CA PHE A 187 11.36 1.96 -8.74
C PHE A 187 11.35 3.36 -8.14
N LEU A 188 10.33 4.11 -8.47
CA LEU A 188 9.97 5.35 -7.82
C LEU A 188 8.55 5.21 -7.26
N LEU A 189 8.41 5.45 -5.96
CA LEU A 189 7.15 5.38 -5.22
C LEU A 189 6.83 6.74 -4.63
N ARG A 190 5.60 7.19 -4.83
CA ARG A 190 5.00 8.29 -4.08
C ARG A 190 3.79 7.78 -3.34
N GLU A 191 3.77 7.98 -2.04
CA GLU A 191 2.69 7.60 -1.15
C GLU A 191 2.13 8.82 -0.43
N LEU A 192 0.82 8.89 -0.30
CA LEU A 192 0.12 9.71 0.67
C LEU A 192 -0.46 8.79 1.74
N TYR A 193 -0.03 8.96 2.96
CA TYR A 193 -0.64 8.35 4.13
C TYR A 193 -1.44 9.41 4.87
N LEU A 194 -2.74 9.18 5.04
CA LEU A 194 -3.67 10.11 5.63
C LEU A 194 -4.46 9.40 6.73
N SER A 195 -4.64 10.05 7.89
CA SER A 195 -5.34 9.45 9.00
C SER A 195 -6.47 10.33 9.55
N SER A 196 -7.40 9.71 10.26
CA SER A 196 -8.48 10.41 10.95
C SER A 196 -8.01 11.21 12.16
N ASP A 197 -6.79 11.00 12.59
CA ASP A 197 -6.21 11.69 13.75
C ASP A 197 -5.43 12.95 13.34
N GLY A 198 -5.18 13.14 12.03
CA GLY A 198 -4.52 14.32 11.46
C GLY A 198 -3.37 13.98 10.52
#